data_3f543b39f18643dd7fb70226b26c08a2
#
_entry.id   3f543b39f18643dd7fb70226b26c08a2
#
_cell.length_a   1.000
_cell.length_b   1.000
_cell.length_c   1.000
_cell.angle_alpha   90.00
_cell.angle_beta   90.00
_cell.angle_gamma   90.00
#
_symmetry.space_group_name_H-M   'P 1'
#
loop_
_entity.id
_entity.type
_entity.pdbx_description
1 polymer ?
#
loop_
_entity_poly.entity_id
_entity_poly.type
_entity_poly.pdbx_seq_one_letter_code
_entity_poly.pdbx_strand_id
1 'polypeptide(L)'
;MTDVLTSSVRVHNAVRRFGDRVVLDHLDLDIAESEFVVLLGPSGCGKSTLLRLLAGLDRPDGGEIRVPKDRAIVFQGARLLPWEKAWRNVTIGLTGGDAKAKALAALDEVGLAERADAWPKTLSGGEAQRVALARALVSNPSLVLLDEPFAALDAITRLRMHALVRDLRAKHNAAMLLVTHDVDEAIALGDRILVMQSGRIGRELRVALSPEERSHGSKRDELRVEMLDALGVANLH
;
A
#
# COMPACT_ATOMS: atom_id res chain seq x y z
N MET A 1 -22.99 -20.32 9.87
CA MET A 1 -23.13 -18.86 9.94
C MET A 1 -21.93 -18.31 9.21
N THR A 2 -22.11 -17.88 7.97
CA THR A 2 -21.07 -17.25 7.15
C THR A 2 -20.85 -15.86 7.74
N ASP A 3 -19.67 -15.64 8.33
CA ASP A 3 -19.22 -14.30 8.71
C ASP A 3 -19.29 -13.44 7.44
N VAL A 4 -20.22 -12.49 7.43
CA VAL A 4 -20.25 -11.42 6.42
C VAL A 4 -19.10 -10.48 6.78
N LEU A 5 -17.90 -10.79 6.29
CA LEU A 5 -16.77 -9.86 6.36
C LEU A 5 -17.24 -8.54 5.75
N THR A 6 -17.30 -7.51 6.58
CA THR A 6 -17.69 -6.17 6.12
C THR A 6 -16.57 -5.69 5.20
N SER A 7 -16.85 -5.52 3.91
CA SER A 7 -15.85 -5.04 2.94
C SER A 7 -15.54 -3.58 3.18
N SER A 8 -14.28 -3.26 3.42
CA SER A 8 -13.78 -1.88 3.47
C SER A 8 -13.75 -1.24 2.08
N VAL A 9 -13.40 -2.03 1.04
CA VAL A 9 -13.37 -1.62 -0.36
C VAL A 9 -14.20 -2.58 -1.19
N ARG A 10 -15.00 -2.05 -2.10
CA ARG A 10 -15.69 -2.83 -3.12
C ARG A 10 -15.56 -2.15 -4.48
N VAL A 11 -15.04 -2.88 -5.44
CA VAL A 11 -14.97 -2.52 -6.85
C VAL A 11 -15.76 -3.55 -7.63
N HIS A 12 -16.72 -3.11 -8.41
CA HIS A 12 -17.52 -3.98 -9.24
C HIS A 12 -17.51 -3.54 -10.69
N ASN A 13 -17.05 -4.43 -11.56
CA ASN A 13 -17.04 -4.26 -13.01
C ASN A 13 -16.37 -2.94 -13.46
N ALA A 14 -15.29 -2.54 -12.78
CA ALA A 14 -14.64 -1.25 -13.04
C ALA A 14 -13.93 -1.22 -14.41
N VAL A 15 -14.24 -0.20 -15.19
CA VAL A 15 -13.61 0.05 -16.48
C VAL A 15 -12.93 1.42 -16.45
N ARG A 16 -11.69 1.50 -16.95
CA ARG A 16 -11.00 2.77 -17.15
C ARG A 16 -10.26 2.78 -18.47
N ARG A 17 -10.48 3.84 -19.25
CA ARG A 17 -9.90 4.03 -20.59
C ARG A 17 -9.11 5.32 -20.66
N PHE A 18 -8.11 5.35 -21.53
CA PHE A 18 -7.39 6.55 -21.92
C PHE A 18 -7.32 6.57 -23.47
N GLY A 19 -8.18 7.38 -24.08
CA GLY A 19 -8.45 7.29 -25.50
C GLY A 19 -9.01 5.90 -25.85
N ASP A 20 -8.42 5.24 -26.84
CA ASP A 20 -8.83 3.90 -27.26
C ASP A 20 -8.27 2.76 -26.39
N ARG A 21 -7.33 3.07 -25.49
CA ARG A 21 -6.69 2.06 -24.64
C ARG A 21 -7.51 1.79 -23.39
N VAL A 22 -8.00 0.55 -23.24
CA VAL A 22 -8.56 0.04 -21.98
C VAL A 22 -7.42 -0.29 -21.03
N VAL A 23 -7.40 0.32 -19.84
CA VAL A 23 -6.37 0.12 -18.82
C VAL A 23 -6.89 -0.72 -17.67
N LEU A 24 -8.17 -0.54 -17.29
CA LEU A 24 -8.89 -1.47 -16.42
C LEU A 24 -10.05 -2.03 -17.21
N ASP A 25 -10.20 -3.34 -17.19
CA ASP A 25 -11.13 -4.06 -18.04
C ASP A 25 -12.03 -4.96 -17.20
N HIS A 26 -13.20 -4.44 -16.83
CA HIS A 26 -14.22 -5.13 -16.03
C HIS A 26 -13.64 -5.74 -14.75
N LEU A 27 -12.87 -4.93 -13.98
CA LEU A 27 -12.16 -5.38 -12.80
C LEU A 27 -13.09 -5.44 -11.59
N ASP A 28 -13.06 -6.57 -10.89
CA ASP A 28 -13.70 -6.77 -9.59
C ASP A 28 -12.64 -6.90 -8.49
N LEU A 29 -12.88 -6.27 -7.33
CA LEU A 29 -12.01 -6.33 -6.16
C LEU A 29 -12.81 -6.02 -4.89
N ASP A 30 -12.70 -6.88 -3.89
CA ASP A 30 -13.13 -6.60 -2.53
C ASP A 30 -11.94 -6.65 -1.58
N ILE A 31 -11.88 -5.73 -0.60
CA ILE A 31 -10.90 -5.75 0.50
C ILE A 31 -11.69 -5.71 1.80
N ALA A 32 -11.45 -6.68 2.67
CA ALA A 32 -12.07 -6.73 4.00
C ALA A 32 -11.46 -5.69 4.94
N GLU A 33 -12.17 -5.37 6.03
CA GLU A 33 -11.62 -4.55 7.11
C GLU A 33 -10.35 -5.20 7.67
N SER A 34 -9.33 -4.38 7.95
CA SER A 34 -8.03 -4.81 8.49
C SER A 34 -7.26 -5.82 7.61
N GLU A 35 -7.73 -6.11 6.39
CA GLU A 35 -7.03 -6.99 5.46
C GLU A 35 -5.86 -6.26 4.80
N PHE A 36 -4.71 -6.95 4.66
CA PHE A 36 -3.58 -6.46 3.88
C PHE A 36 -3.56 -7.17 2.52
N VAL A 37 -4.03 -6.48 1.49
CA VAL A 37 -4.00 -6.97 0.11
C VAL A 37 -2.80 -6.42 -0.61
N VAL A 38 -2.10 -7.28 -1.37
CA VAL A 38 -1.02 -6.85 -2.27
C VAL A 38 -1.46 -7.04 -3.71
N LEU A 39 -1.35 -5.99 -4.49
CA LEU A 39 -1.56 -6.01 -5.94
C LEU A 39 -0.23 -6.10 -6.65
N LEU A 40 0.08 -7.28 -7.16
CA LEU A 40 1.31 -7.61 -7.87
C LEU A 40 1.07 -7.63 -9.38
N GLY A 41 2.05 -7.24 -10.17
CA GLY A 41 1.94 -7.32 -11.63
C GLY A 41 3.00 -6.51 -12.36
N PRO A 42 3.18 -6.73 -13.66
CA PRO A 42 4.18 -6.02 -14.47
C PRO A 42 3.87 -4.52 -14.58
N SER A 43 4.88 -3.75 -14.99
CA SER A 43 4.71 -2.32 -15.26
C SER A 43 3.67 -2.09 -16.36
N GLY A 44 2.80 -1.09 -16.15
CA GLY A 44 1.79 -0.72 -17.16
C GLY A 44 0.54 -1.61 -17.22
N CYS A 45 0.37 -2.63 -16.34
CA CYS A 45 -0.82 -3.48 -16.32
C CYS A 45 -2.07 -2.82 -15.70
N GLY A 46 -1.96 -1.60 -15.10
CA GLY A 46 -3.10 -0.86 -14.55
C GLY A 46 -3.11 -0.63 -13.03
N LYS A 47 -2.11 -1.14 -12.28
CA LYS A 47 -2.06 -1.05 -10.80
C LYS A 47 -2.21 0.37 -10.26
N SER A 48 -1.38 1.30 -10.72
CA SER A 48 -1.44 2.70 -10.27
C SER A 48 -2.71 3.40 -10.74
N THR A 49 -3.34 2.97 -11.84
CA THR A 49 -4.66 3.46 -12.27
C THR A 49 -5.74 3.02 -11.28
N LEU A 50 -5.78 1.74 -10.91
CA LEU A 50 -6.70 1.23 -9.89
C LEU A 50 -6.51 1.98 -8.57
N LEU A 51 -5.26 2.11 -8.11
CA LEU A 51 -4.95 2.81 -6.87
C LEU A 51 -5.43 4.27 -6.90
N ARG A 52 -5.27 4.99 -8.03
CA ARG A 52 -5.79 6.37 -8.18
C ARG A 52 -7.31 6.44 -8.14
N LEU A 53 -8.02 5.46 -8.69
CA LEU A 53 -9.47 5.37 -8.58
C LEU A 53 -9.90 5.17 -7.11
N LEU A 54 -9.27 4.25 -6.38
CA LEU A 54 -9.54 4.00 -4.97
C LEU A 54 -9.21 5.22 -4.10
N ALA A 55 -8.15 5.95 -4.43
CA ALA A 55 -7.80 7.21 -3.76
C ALA A 55 -8.79 8.34 -4.05
N GLY A 56 -9.67 8.22 -5.05
CA GLY A 56 -10.57 9.28 -5.52
C GLY A 56 -9.86 10.37 -6.32
N LEU A 57 -8.66 10.08 -6.82
CA LEU A 57 -7.87 10.98 -7.67
C LEU A 57 -8.22 10.87 -9.16
N ASP A 58 -9.04 9.89 -9.52
CA ASP A 58 -9.57 9.65 -10.84
C ASP A 58 -10.97 9.01 -10.73
N ARG A 59 -11.68 8.85 -11.87
CA ARG A 59 -13.02 8.27 -11.91
C ARG A 59 -13.06 7.13 -12.91
N PRO A 60 -13.81 6.03 -12.64
CA PRO A 60 -14.02 4.97 -13.61
C PRO A 60 -14.91 5.48 -14.78
N ASP A 61 -14.71 4.90 -15.95
CA ASP A 61 -15.60 5.14 -17.12
C ASP A 61 -16.82 4.20 -17.08
N GLY A 62 -16.75 3.11 -16.29
CA GLY A 62 -17.84 2.17 -16.05
C GLY A 62 -17.65 1.37 -14.76
N GLY A 63 -18.72 0.73 -14.29
CA GLY A 63 -18.72 0.00 -13.03
C GLY A 63 -18.92 0.88 -11.81
N GLU A 64 -18.74 0.29 -10.62
CA GLU A 64 -18.95 0.96 -9.34
C GLU A 64 -17.74 0.77 -8.43
N ILE A 65 -17.36 1.83 -7.70
CA ILE A 65 -16.27 1.81 -6.70
C ILE A 65 -16.81 2.40 -5.40
N ARG A 66 -16.76 1.59 -4.35
CA ARG A 66 -17.08 2.00 -2.98
C ARG A 66 -15.83 1.88 -2.12
N VAL A 67 -15.44 3.00 -1.51
CA VAL A 67 -14.27 3.11 -0.63
C VAL A 67 -14.62 3.95 0.59
N PRO A 68 -13.94 3.75 1.72
CA PRO A 68 -14.10 4.61 2.90
C PRO A 68 -13.80 6.08 2.55
N LYS A 69 -14.46 7.01 3.25
CA LYS A 69 -14.16 8.44 3.12
C LYS A 69 -12.80 8.78 3.73
N ASP A 70 -12.52 8.18 4.88
CA ASP A 70 -11.28 8.28 5.66
C ASP A 70 -10.24 7.31 5.11
N ARG A 71 -9.61 7.72 4.04
CA ARG A 71 -8.54 6.97 3.38
C ARG A 71 -7.30 7.81 3.19
N ALA A 72 -6.15 7.17 3.20
CA ALA A 72 -4.85 7.80 2.98
C ALA A 72 -4.07 7.12 1.86
N ILE A 73 -3.15 7.86 1.24
CA ILE A 73 -2.28 7.35 0.20
C ILE A 73 -0.82 7.71 0.50
N VAL A 74 0.06 6.73 0.35
CA VAL A 74 1.51 6.88 0.34
C VAL A 74 2.01 6.60 -1.06
N PHE A 75 2.67 7.56 -1.68
CA PHE A 75 3.22 7.43 -3.02
C PHE A 75 4.64 6.87 -3.01
N GLN A 76 5.13 6.41 -4.14
CA GLN A 76 6.50 5.95 -4.37
C GLN A 76 7.54 7.01 -3.91
N GLY A 77 7.33 8.28 -4.24
CA GLY A 77 8.06 9.38 -3.63
C GLY A 77 7.32 9.94 -2.43
N ALA A 78 7.99 10.31 -1.37
CA ALA A 78 7.40 10.80 -0.12
C ALA A 78 6.51 12.05 -0.28
N ARG A 79 6.71 12.82 -1.36
CA ARG A 79 5.95 14.05 -1.68
C ARG A 79 5.76 14.96 -0.46
N LEU A 80 6.84 15.18 0.28
CA LEU A 80 6.86 16.14 1.37
C LEU A 80 6.92 17.56 0.82
N LEU A 81 6.25 18.49 1.51
CA LEU A 81 6.38 19.93 1.21
C LEU A 81 7.79 20.38 1.62
N PRO A 82 8.66 20.79 0.68
CA PRO A 82 10.05 21.04 0.98
C PRO A 82 10.28 22.29 1.86
N TRP A 83 9.29 23.17 1.95
CA TRP A 83 9.27 24.38 2.78
C TRP A 83 8.59 24.19 4.13
N GLU A 84 8.21 22.94 4.48
CA GLU A 84 7.64 22.61 5.78
C GLU A 84 8.50 21.57 6.49
N LYS A 85 8.65 21.71 7.81
CA LYS A 85 9.32 20.73 8.67
C LYS A 85 8.60 19.39 8.67
N ALA A 86 9.27 18.32 9.11
CA ALA A 86 8.70 16.96 9.13
C ALA A 86 7.37 16.92 9.90
N TRP A 87 7.30 17.46 11.12
CA TRP A 87 6.04 17.46 11.89
C TRP A 87 4.91 18.23 11.17
N ARG A 88 5.21 19.34 10.49
CA ARG A 88 4.21 20.09 9.73
C ARG A 88 3.74 19.33 8.50
N ASN A 89 4.62 18.59 7.85
CA ASN A 89 4.21 17.67 6.78
C ASN A 89 3.20 16.63 7.29
N VAL A 90 3.37 16.12 8.50
CA VAL A 90 2.44 15.15 9.10
C VAL A 90 1.10 15.81 9.46
N THR A 91 1.05 17.09 9.82
CA THR A 91 -0.22 17.77 10.14
C THR A 91 -1.07 18.12 8.95
N ILE A 92 -0.61 17.92 7.71
CA ILE A 92 -1.37 18.23 6.50
C ILE A 92 -2.69 17.43 6.50
N GLY A 93 -3.81 18.17 6.45
CA GLY A 93 -5.15 17.58 6.50
C GLY A 93 -5.73 17.39 7.90
N LEU A 94 -4.94 17.59 8.97
CA LEU A 94 -5.48 17.62 10.32
C LEU A 94 -6.11 18.98 10.64
N THR A 95 -7.21 18.93 11.38
CA THR A 95 -7.87 20.10 11.96
C THR A 95 -7.87 20.01 13.48
N GLY A 96 -7.82 21.17 14.17
CA GLY A 96 -7.87 21.23 15.63
C GLY A 96 -6.55 21.63 16.30
N GLY A 97 -6.64 22.06 17.57
CA GLY A 97 -5.52 22.62 18.34
C GLY A 97 -4.46 21.61 18.79
N ASP A 98 -4.74 20.31 18.70
CA ASP A 98 -3.86 19.20 19.07
C ASP A 98 -3.05 18.61 17.90
N ALA A 99 -3.15 19.20 16.69
CA ALA A 99 -2.51 18.68 15.48
C ALA A 99 -1.00 18.46 15.63
N LYS A 100 -0.28 19.36 16.32
CA LYS A 100 1.15 19.21 16.56
C LYS A 100 1.44 18.00 17.47
N ALA A 101 0.69 17.82 18.54
CA ALA A 101 0.88 16.69 19.45
C ALA A 101 0.64 15.35 18.73
N LYS A 102 -0.42 15.26 17.92
CA LYS A 102 -0.70 14.08 17.07
C LYS A 102 0.43 13.80 16.09
N ALA A 103 0.94 14.85 15.43
CA ALA A 103 2.05 14.70 14.49
C ALA A 103 3.34 14.20 15.15
N LEU A 104 3.66 14.70 16.36
CA LEU A 104 4.81 14.24 17.14
C LEU A 104 4.67 12.78 17.54
N ALA A 105 3.50 12.38 18.02
CA ALA A 105 3.20 10.99 18.35
C ALA A 105 3.31 10.08 17.12
N ALA A 106 2.78 10.49 15.96
CA ALA A 106 2.89 9.73 14.70
C ALA A 106 4.34 9.63 14.21
N LEU A 107 5.16 10.66 14.41
CA LEU A 107 6.59 10.61 14.10
C LEU A 107 7.34 9.68 15.05
N ASP A 108 6.97 9.62 16.32
CA ASP A 108 7.55 8.66 17.27
C ASP A 108 7.23 7.22 16.87
N GLU A 109 5.99 6.93 16.44
CA GLU A 109 5.60 5.60 15.94
C GLU A 109 6.44 5.10 14.76
N VAL A 110 6.94 6.02 13.92
CA VAL A 110 7.82 5.66 12.81
C VAL A 110 9.31 5.82 13.14
N GLY A 111 9.66 6.01 14.44
CA GLY A 111 11.03 6.15 14.92
C GLY A 111 11.72 7.43 14.44
N LEU A 112 10.98 8.54 14.37
CA LEU A 112 11.48 9.85 13.92
C LEU A 112 11.18 10.98 14.91
N ALA A 113 11.00 10.69 16.21
CA ALA A 113 10.74 11.71 17.24
C ALA A 113 11.79 12.83 17.22
N GLU A 114 13.07 12.48 17.18
CA GLU A 114 14.20 13.43 17.16
C GLU A 114 14.33 14.18 15.82
N ARG A 115 13.67 13.74 14.78
CA ARG A 115 13.69 14.34 13.44
C ARG A 115 12.47 15.21 13.14
N ALA A 116 11.60 15.45 14.14
CA ALA A 116 10.38 16.22 13.97
C ALA A 116 10.59 17.61 13.37
N ASP A 117 11.65 18.29 13.77
CA ASP A 117 12.00 19.63 13.26
C ASP A 117 12.91 19.62 12.03
N ALA A 118 13.24 18.45 11.48
CA ALA A 118 14.08 18.35 10.29
C ALA A 118 13.34 18.87 9.03
N TRP A 119 14.11 19.45 8.12
CA TRP A 119 13.63 19.82 6.79
C TRP A 119 13.68 18.62 5.84
N PRO A 120 12.73 18.46 4.91
CA PRO A 120 12.70 17.33 3.96
C PRO A 120 14.04 17.09 3.23
N LYS A 121 14.73 18.16 2.85
CA LYS A 121 16.05 18.08 2.18
C LYS A 121 17.18 17.48 3.02
N THR A 122 17.00 17.40 4.35
CA THR A 122 17.99 16.84 5.28
C THR A 122 17.64 15.42 5.72
N LEU A 123 16.51 14.89 5.23
CA LEU A 123 16.09 13.52 5.48
C LEU A 123 16.68 12.57 4.43
N SER A 124 17.07 11.38 4.86
CA SER A 124 17.34 10.28 3.93
C SER A 124 16.05 9.86 3.23
N GLY A 125 16.14 9.11 2.11
CA GLY A 125 14.98 8.60 1.40
C GLY A 125 14.05 7.76 2.30
N GLY A 126 14.64 6.92 3.15
CA GLY A 126 13.89 6.11 4.12
C GLY A 126 13.24 6.94 5.23
N GLU A 127 13.91 7.98 5.73
CA GLU A 127 13.31 8.90 6.70
C GLU A 127 12.15 9.68 6.07
N ALA A 128 12.32 10.21 4.86
CA ALA A 128 11.26 10.92 4.15
C ALA A 128 10.04 10.02 3.91
N GLN A 129 10.26 8.76 3.56
CA GLN A 129 9.18 7.78 3.36
C GLN A 129 8.46 7.46 4.69
N ARG A 130 9.18 7.37 5.82
CA ARG A 130 8.57 7.21 7.15
C ARG A 130 7.75 8.43 7.56
N VAL A 131 8.19 9.65 7.24
CA VAL A 131 7.35 10.86 7.44
C VAL A 131 6.08 10.79 6.60
N ALA A 132 6.15 10.33 5.33
CA ALA A 132 4.96 10.16 4.50
C ALA A 132 4.00 9.10 5.06
N LEU A 133 4.52 8.02 5.64
CA LEU A 133 3.74 7.00 6.31
C LEU A 133 3.07 7.55 7.59
N ALA A 134 3.80 8.29 8.43
CA ALA A 134 3.23 8.98 9.60
C ALA A 134 2.11 9.94 9.20
N ARG A 135 2.30 10.73 8.12
CA ARG A 135 1.27 11.61 7.56
C ARG A 135 0.02 10.85 7.12
N ALA A 136 0.19 9.67 6.54
CA ALA A 136 -0.94 8.85 6.10
C ALA A 136 -1.74 8.29 7.28
N LEU A 137 -1.07 7.92 8.39
CA LEU A 137 -1.69 7.23 9.52
C LEU A 137 -2.19 8.17 10.63
N VAL A 138 -1.72 9.42 10.69
CA VAL A 138 -2.03 10.36 11.78
C VAL A 138 -3.53 10.66 11.97
N SER A 139 -4.34 10.46 10.92
CA SER A 139 -5.80 10.62 10.94
C SER A 139 -6.56 9.33 11.24
N ASN A 140 -5.87 8.22 11.55
CA ASN A 140 -6.44 6.88 11.73
C ASN A 140 -7.39 6.48 10.58
N PRO A 141 -6.89 6.41 9.34
CA PRO A 141 -7.73 6.08 8.19
C PRO A 141 -8.21 4.62 8.24
N SER A 142 -9.42 4.35 7.72
CA SER A 142 -9.93 2.99 7.55
C SER A 142 -9.26 2.25 6.38
N LEU A 143 -8.67 2.99 5.42
CA LEU A 143 -7.97 2.43 4.26
C LEU A 143 -6.66 3.17 4.02
N VAL A 144 -5.56 2.43 3.88
CA VAL A 144 -4.25 2.94 3.46
C VAL A 144 -3.86 2.34 2.12
N LEU A 145 -3.59 3.20 1.16
CA LEU A 145 -3.13 2.85 -0.19
C LEU A 145 -1.63 3.13 -0.30
N LEU A 146 -0.86 2.15 -0.72
CA LEU A 146 0.61 2.19 -0.80
C LEU A 146 1.05 1.97 -2.25
N ASP A 147 1.57 2.99 -2.93
CA ASP A 147 2.01 2.94 -4.33
C ASP A 147 3.52 2.79 -4.41
N GLU A 148 4.02 1.56 -4.54
CA GLU A 148 5.44 1.20 -4.59
C GLU A 148 6.31 1.93 -3.53
N PRO A 149 5.91 1.94 -2.24
CA PRO A 149 6.50 2.82 -1.24
C PRO A 149 7.96 2.47 -0.89
N PHE A 150 8.44 1.33 -1.31
CA PHE A 150 9.78 0.82 -0.98
C PHE A 150 10.74 0.78 -2.17
N ALA A 151 10.28 1.12 -3.39
CA ALA A 151 11.05 0.95 -4.63
C ALA A 151 12.37 1.75 -4.66
N ALA A 152 12.43 2.90 -3.97
CA ALA A 152 13.62 3.75 -3.92
C ALA A 152 14.55 3.46 -2.73
N LEU A 153 14.28 2.41 -1.93
CA LEU A 153 15.02 2.09 -0.72
C LEU A 153 16.10 1.02 -0.97
N ASP A 154 17.21 1.14 -0.28
CA ASP A 154 18.19 0.06 -0.20
C ASP A 154 17.63 -1.16 0.56
N ALA A 155 18.27 -2.33 0.40
CA ALA A 155 17.76 -3.59 0.93
C ALA A 155 17.56 -3.58 2.45
N ILE A 156 18.49 -2.98 3.21
CA ILE A 156 18.41 -2.95 4.68
C ILE A 156 17.27 -2.03 5.14
N THR A 157 17.20 -0.85 4.55
CA THR A 157 16.12 0.12 4.84
C THR A 157 14.76 -0.46 4.47
N ARG A 158 14.65 -1.19 3.35
CA ARG A 158 13.43 -1.87 2.92
C ARG A 158 12.96 -2.90 3.94
N LEU A 159 13.84 -3.77 4.44
CA LEU A 159 13.50 -4.75 5.49
C LEU A 159 12.98 -4.08 6.76
N ARG A 160 13.61 -2.98 7.20
CA ARG A 160 13.15 -2.19 8.35
C ARG A 160 11.76 -1.57 8.10
N MET A 161 11.51 -1.10 6.88
CA MET A 161 10.21 -0.55 6.50
C MET A 161 9.12 -1.62 6.46
N HIS A 162 9.41 -2.84 6.01
CA HIS A 162 8.45 -3.94 6.06
C HIS A 162 8.06 -4.29 7.51
N ALA A 163 9.03 -4.35 8.43
CA ALA A 163 8.75 -4.56 9.86
C ALA A 163 7.86 -3.43 10.41
N LEU A 164 8.24 -2.17 10.15
CA LEU A 164 7.48 -1.01 10.57
C LEU A 164 6.03 -1.02 10.06
N VAL A 165 5.81 -1.33 8.78
CA VAL A 165 4.45 -1.38 8.20
C VAL A 165 3.61 -2.48 8.85
N ARG A 166 4.20 -3.64 9.19
CA ARG A 166 3.49 -4.71 9.92
C ARG A 166 3.06 -4.24 11.32
N ASP A 167 3.97 -3.58 12.04
CA ASP A 167 3.70 -3.08 13.39
C ASP A 167 2.60 -2.00 13.37
N LEU A 168 2.67 -1.06 12.42
CA LEU A 168 1.67 -0.01 12.24
C LEU A 168 0.31 -0.58 11.84
N ARG A 169 0.27 -1.61 10.96
CA ARG A 169 -0.97 -2.30 10.63
C ARG A 169 -1.64 -2.90 11.87
N ALA A 170 -0.87 -3.63 12.68
CA ALA A 170 -1.39 -4.24 13.91
C ALA A 170 -1.96 -3.19 14.89
N LYS A 171 -1.35 -1.98 14.92
CA LYS A 171 -1.77 -0.89 15.80
C LYS A 171 -3.01 -0.14 15.29
N HIS A 172 -3.07 0.16 13.99
CA HIS A 172 -4.11 1.04 13.42
C HIS A 172 -5.33 0.30 12.90
N ASN A 173 -5.25 -1.02 12.75
CA ASN A 173 -6.36 -1.88 12.30
C ASN A 173 -6.97 -1.46 10.94
N ALA A 174 -6.22 -0.72 10.13
CA ALA A 174 -6.64 -0.25 8.82
C ALA A 174 -6.57 -1.35 7.77
N ALA A 175 -7.50 -1.37 6.82
CA ALA A 175 -7.32 -2.11 5.59
C ALA A 175 -6.17 -1.51 4.78
N MET A 176 -5.33 -2.33 4.17
CA MET A 176 -4.18 -1.87 3.39
C MET A 176 -4.17 -2.48 1.99
N LEU A 177 -3.89 -1.66 0.99
CA LEU A 177 -3.59 -2.11 -0.37
C LEU A 177 -2.20 -1.65 -0.75
N LEU A 178 -1.29 -2.59 -0.94
CA LEU A 178 0.06 -2.35 -1.45
C LEU A 178 0.11 -2.67 -2.94
N VAL A 179 0.53 -1.72 -3.74
CA VAL A 179 0.91 -1.93 -5.14
C VAL A 179 2.42 -2.11 -5.21
N THR A 180 2.87 -3.20 -5.77
CA THR A 180 4.30 -3.50 -5.97
C THR A 180 4.51 -4.40 -7.19
N HIS A 181 5.76 -4.51 -7.62
CA HIS A 181 6.22 -5.52 -8.58
C HIS A 181 7.19 -6.53 -7.92
N ASP A 182 7.44 -6.39 -6.62
CA ASP A 182 8.35 -7.23 -5.84
C ASP A 182 7.58 -8.37 -5.15
N VAL A 183 7.91 -9.61 -5.53
CA VAL A 183 7.32 -10.84 -4.97
C VAL A 183 7.64 -11.00 -3.49
N ASP A 184 8.86 -10.63 -3.09
CA ASP A 184 9.30 -10.78 -1.70
C ASP A 184 8.58 -9.79 -0.78
N GLU A 185 8.27 -8.57 -1.25
CA GLU A 185 7.40 -7.61 -0.54
C GLU A 185 5.99 -8.19 -0.36
N ALA A 186 5.44 -8.79 -1.43
CA ALA A 186 4.11 -9.36 -1.39
C ALA A 186 3.99 -10.49 -0.37
N ILE A 187 4.95 -11.39 -0.30
CA ILE A 187 4.99 -12.48 0.69
C ILE A 187 5.20 -11.94 2.11
N ALA A 188 6.07 -10.93 2.26
CA ALA A 188 6.40 -10.39 3.57
C ALA A 188 5.22 -9.69 4.25
N LEU A 189 4.33 -9.03 3.48
CA LEU A 189 3.32 -8.12 4.01
C LEU A 189 1.88 -8.58 3.80
N GLY A 190 1.56 -9.24 2.67
CA GLY A 190 0.19 -9.55 2.28
C GLY A 190 -0.45 -10.67 3.10
N ASP A 191 -1.75 -10.58 3.34
CA ASP A 191 -2.60 -11.72 3.70
C ASP A 191 -3.12 -12.38 2.43
N ARG A 192 -3.35 -11.56 1.41
CA ARG A 192 -3.84 -11.96 0.11
C ARG A 192 -3.09 -11.21 -0.97
N ILE A 193 -2.71 -11.92 -2.01
CA ILE A 193 -1.96 -11.39 -3.15
C ILE A 193 -2.80 -11.55 -4.40
N LEU A 194 -2.98 -10.47 -5.11
CA LEU A 194 -3.70 -10.40 -6.37
C LEU A 194 -2.72 -10.14 -7.49
N VAL A 195 -2.67 -11.03 -8.47
CA VAL A 195 -1.81 -10.86 -9.65
C VAL A 195 -2.62 -10.20 -10.75
N MET A 196 -2.20 -9.00 -11.11
CA MET A 196 -2.85 -8.19 -12.13
C MET A 196 -2.12 -8.28 -13.47
N GLN A 197 -2.86 -8.57 -14.54
CA GLN A 197 -2.36 -8.60 -15.91
C GLN A 197 -3.40 -7.96 -16.84
N SER A 198 -2.95 -7.15 -17.79
CA SER A 198 -3.80 -6.55 -18.85
C SER A 198 -5.11 -5.94 -18.32
N GLY A 199 -5.05 -5.23 -17.19
CA GLY A 199 -6.20 -4.53 -16.62
C GLY A 199 -7.18 -5.39 -15.83
N ARG A 200 -6.88 -6.69 -15.61
CA ARG A 200 -7.71 -7.64 -14.88
C ARG A 200 -6.94 -8.32 -13.77
N ILE A 201 -7.63 -8.78 -12.73
CA ILE A 201 -7.06 -9.68 -11.73
C ILE A 201 -7.16 -11.10 -12.29
N GLY A 202 -6.01 -11.68 -12.62
CA GLY A 202 -5.92 -13.01 -13.24
C GLY A 202 -5.78 -14.14 -12.23
N ARG A 203 -5.20 -13.87 -11.06
CA ARG A 203 -4.98 -14.87 -10.00
C ARG A 203 -5.04 -14.25 -8.62
N GLU A 204 -5.54 -15.02 -7.68
CA GLU A 204 -5.60 -14.68 -6.27
C GLU A 204 -4.93 -15.77 -5.45
N LEU A 205 -4.05 -15.38 -4.51
CA LEU A 205 -3.30 -16.27 -3.63
C LEU A 205 -3.46 -15.81 -2.18
N ARG A 206 -3.74 -16.72 -1.26
CA ARG A 206 -3.76 -16.43 0.18
C ARG A 206 -2.43 -16.80 0.81
N VAL A 207 -1.88 -15.90 1.62
CA VAL A 207 -0.59 -16.11 2.30
C VAL A 207 -0.85 -16.70 3.68
N ALA A 208 -0.95 -18.03 3.74
CA ALA A 208 -1.13 -18.77 5.00
C ALA A 208 0.24 -19.12 5.63
N LEU A 209 1.11 -18.12 5.82
CA LEU A 209 2.44 -18.26 6.38
C LEU A 209 2.53 -17.57 7.74
N SER A 210 3.16 -18.21 8.73
CA SER A 210 3.51 -17.57 9.99
C SER A 210 4.56 -16.45 9.77
N PRO A 211 4.75 -15.53 10.72
CA PRO A 211 5.79 -14.49 10.61
C PRO A 211 7.20 -15.05 10.37
N GLU A 212 7.52 -16.20 10.92
CA GLU A 212 8.80 -16.88 10.73
C GLU A 212 8.90 -17.47 9.32
N GLU A 213 7.86 -18.18 8.85
CA GLU A 213 7.78 -18.76 7.51
C GLU A 213 7.83 -17.70 6.40
N ARG A 214 7.36 -16.46 6.66
CA ARG A 214 7.47 -15.34 5.69
C ARG A 214 8.93 -14.90 5.49
N SER A 215 9.79 -15.12 6.44
CA SER A 215 11.21 -14.73 6.38
C SER A 215 12.06 -15.77 5.66
N HIS A 216 11.80 -17.08 5.87
CA HIS A 216 12.55 -18.18 5.25
C HIS A 216 11.75 -19.49 5.35
N GLY A 217 12.09 -20.47 4.52
CA GLY A 217 11.53 -21.82 4.55
C GLY A 217 10.88 -22.26 3.25
N SER A 218 10.69 -23.59 3.09
CA SER A 218 10.19 -24.21 1.85
C SER A 218 8.83 -23.67 1.40
N LYS A 219 7.91 -23.45 2.32
CA LYS A 219 6.58 -22.91 2.00
C LYS A 219 6.65 -21.51 1.38
N ARG A 220 7.57 -20.66 1.86
CA ARG A 220 7.84 -19.35 1.27
C ARG A 220 8.36 -19.48 -0.16
N ASP A 221 9.31 -20.39 -0.37
CA ASP A 221 9.93 -20.62 -1.66
C ASP A 221 8.93 -21.21 -2.66
N GLU A 222 8.07 -22.12 -2.22
CA GLU A 222 6.96 -22.66 -3.02
C GLU A 222 6.00 -21.54 -3.45
N LEU A 223 5.54 -20.71 -2.51
CA LEU A 223 4.66 -19.57 -2.81
C LEU A 223 5.35 -18.58 -3.77
N ARG A 224 6.65 -18.33 -3.58
CA ARG A 224 7.44 -17.46 -4.47
C ARG A 224 7.48 -18.00 -5.89
N VAL A 225 7.70 -19.29 -6.06
CA VAL A 225 7.68 -19.95 -7.38
C VAL A 225 6.29 -19.82 -8.01
N GLU A 226 5.23 -20.10 -7.25
CA GLU A 226 3.85 -19.97 -7.72
C GLU A 226 3.52 -18.55 -8.21
N MET A 227 4.02 -17.53 -7.50
CA MET A 227 3.82 -16.12 -7.89
C MET A 227 4.62 -15.74 -9.14
N LEU A 228 5.87 -16.23 -9.29
CA LEU A 228 6.67 -16.02 -10.49
C LEU A 228 6.03 -16.68 -11.71
N ASP A 229 5.46 -17.86 -11.54
CA ASP A 229 4.70 -18.55 -12.58
C ASP A 229 3.45 -17.74 -12.97
N ALA A 230 2.68 -17.26 -11.97
CA ALA A 230 1.51 -16.42 -12.20
C ALA A 230 1.84 -15.09 -12.91
N LEU A 231 3.06 -14.57 -12.74
CA LEU A 231 3.56 -13.39 -13.46
C LEU A 231 4.06 -13.71 -14.87
N GLY A 232 4.14 -14.99 -15.25
CA GLY A 232 4.67 -15.44 -16.56
C GLY A 232 6.19 -15.40 -16.64
N VAL A 233 6.91 -15.34 -15.52
CA VAL A 233 8.39 -15.26 -15.48
C VAL A 233 9.04 -16.65 -15.43
N ALA A 234 8.31 -17.69 -15.04
CA ALA A 234 8.84 -19.05 -14.88
C ALA A 234 9.29 -19.72 -16.20
N ASN A 235 8.95 -19.18 -17.37
CA ASN A 235 9.28 -19.72 -18.68
C ASN A 235 10.53 -19.09 -19.35
N LEU A 236 11.39 -18.43 -18.58
CA LEU A 236 12.62 -17.78 -19.08
C LEU A 236 13.88 -18.64 -18.89
N HIS A 237 13.72 -19.99 -18.84
CA HIS A 237 14.84 -20.96 -18.81
C HIS A 237 14.85 -21.83 -20.04
#